data_10a573a82c334701b9701f4ce0108dc9
#
_entry.id   10a573a82c334701b9701f4ce0108dc9
#
_cell.length_a   1.000
_cell.length_b   1.000
_cell.length_c   1.000
_cell.angle_alpha   90.00
_cell.angle_beta   90.00
_cell.angle_gamma   90.00
#
_symmetry.space_group_name_H-M   'P 1'
#
loop_
_entity.id
_entity.type
_entity.pdbx_description
1 polymer ?
#
loop_
_entity_poly.entity_id
_entity_poly.type
_entity_poly.pdbx_seq_one_letter_code
_entity_poly.pdbx_strand_id
1 'polypeptide(L)'
;MTTSTNDTILFSQQGSIGTLTFNRPEVYNAMNVDLILAMRDLTAQLAASKSLRALILKGAGKAFLAGGDVGLFYKQRDKMEGVKSVGDALHAGIKNIRNMPFPVIAQIQGACAGAGLSVAMAADFAIAADVAQFNTAYTKIGLSPDGGSTYFLPRYVGMKRAIELIMLADMFDAKAAADMGIINRAVPAEQLDQEVAALAERLSRGATQAFARAKKLVNQSFVTPIDKQLDDEIAYFEECAMTDDFKEGVTAFVEKRKPRFEGK
;
A
#
# COMPACT_ATOMS: atom_id res chain seq x y z
N MET A 1 16.02 13.75 6.43
CA MET A 1 15.64 13.98 7.85
C MET A 1 14.78 12.82 8.29
N THR A 2 15.08 12.20 9.41
CA THR A 2 14.26 11.13 10.00
C THR A 2 13.38 11.78 11.06
N THR A 3 12.07 11.80 10.86
CA THR A 3 11.12 12.23 11.89
C THR A 3 10.39 11.00 12.39
N SER A 4 10.63 10.62 13.65
CA SER A 4 9.85 9.58 14.33
C SER A 4 8.59 10.25 14.89
N THR A 5 7.41 9.70 14.59
CA THR A 5 6.16 10.11 15.22
C THR A 5 5.93 9.33 16.52
N ASN A 6 6.47 8.13 16.61
CA ASN A 6 6.69 7.29 17.80
C ASN A 6 7.67 6.18 17.40
N ASP A 7 8.15 5.39 18.35
CA ASP A 7 9.13 4.32 18.08
C ASP A 7 8.57 3.15 17.24
N THR A 8 7.25 3.08 17.02
CA THR A 8 6.60 1.97 16.27
C THR A 8 6.56 2.19 14.76
N ILE A 9 6.71 3.44 14.28
CA ILE A 9 6.82 3.78 12.86
C ILE A 9 7.94 4.79 12.66
N LEU A 10 8.81 4.51 11.69
CA LEU A 10 9.88 5.42 11.28
C LEU A 10 9.55 5.99 9.90
N PHE A 11 9.90 7.24 9.68
CA PHE A 11 9.81 7.87 8.37
C PHE A 11 11.14 8.49 7.98
N SER A 12 11.55 8.24 6.76
CA SER A 12 12.71 8.91 6.14
C SER A 12 12.35 9.38 4.73
N GLN A 13 13.02 10.43 4.29
CA GLN A 13 12.84 10.97 2.94
C GLN A 13 14.20 11.19 2.28
N GLN A 14 14.34 10.70 1.04
CA GLN A 14 15.49 10.95 0.18
C GLN A 14 14.99 11.57 -1.14
N GLY A 15 15.30 12.84 -1.37
CA GLY A 15 14.75 13.59 -2.48
C GLY A 15 13.21 13.63 -2.41
N SER A 16 12.55 13.12 -3.43
CA SER A 16 11.08 13.04 -3.52
C SER A 16 10.51 11.65 -3.17
N ILE A 17 11.34 10.75 -2.64
CA ILE A 17 10.94 9.40 -2.22
C ILE A 17 10.89 9.33 -0.71
N GLY A 18 9.70 9.02 -0.16
CA GLY A 18 9.50 8.72 1.25
C GLY A 18 9.62 7.23 1.52
N THR A 19 10.09 6.86 2.70
CA THR A 19 10.06 5.49 3.21
C THR A 19 9.42 5.48 4.57
N LEU A 20 8.29 4.79 4.71
CA LEU A 20 7.61 4.50 5.95
C LEU A 20 7.99 3.07 6.37
N THR A 21 8.57 2.94 7.56
CA THR A 21 9.00 1.64 8.10
C THR A 21 8.19 1.32 9.34
N PHE A 22 7.45 0.19 9.32
CA PHE A 22 6.83 -0.40 10.49
C PHE A 22 7.92 -0.96 11.39
N ASN A 23 7.99 -0.54 12.65
CA ASN A 23 9.16 -0.75 13.49
C ASN A 23 8.83 -1.42 14.82
N ARG A 24 8.39 -2.67 14.75
CA ARG A 24 8.25 -3.61 15.88
C ARG A 24 8.83 -4.99 15.49
N PRO A 25 10.12 -5.04 15.09
CA PRO A 25 10.71 -6.27 14.51
C PRO A 25 10.69 -7.48 15.44
N GLU A 26 10.69 -7.26 16.76
CA GLU A 26 10.64 -8.29 17.80
C GLU A 26 9.34 -9.10 17.80
N VAL A 27 8.27 -8.54 17.27
CA VAL A 27 6.94 -9.17 17.10
C VAL A 27 6.51 -9.21 15.63
N TYR A 28 7.47 -9.26 14.69
CA TYR A 28 7.21 -9.29 13.25
C TYR A 28 6.34 -8.11 12.77
N ASN A 29 6.49 -6.96 13.36
CA ASN A 29 5.73 -5.73 13.11
C ASN A 29 4.22 -5.89 13.34
N ALA A 30 3.77 -6.81 14.20
CA ALA A 30 2.37 -6.98 14.56
C ALA A 30 1.76 -5.65 15.05
N MET A 31 0.56 -5.35 14.59
CA MET A 31 -0.11 -4.07 14.81
C MET A 31 -0.73 -4.01 16.21
N ASN A 32 -0.14 -3.20 17.09
CA ASN A 32 -0.78 -2.72 18.31
C ASN A 32 -1.49 -1.37 18.07
N VAL A 33 -2.15 -0.85 19.09
CA VAL A 33 -2.89 0.42 19.01
C VAL A 33 -1.96 1.58 18.60
N ASP A 34 -0.77 1.67 19.20
CA ASP A 34 0.18 2.76 18.93
C ASP A 34 0.65 2.78 17.47
N LEU A 35 0.95 1.60 16.90
CA LEU A 35 1.35 1.48 15.50
C LEU A 35 0.18 1.86 14.55
N ILE A 36 -1.05 1.43 14.87
CA ILE A 36 -2.24 1.76 14.07
C ILE A 36 -2.51 3.26 14.07
N LEU A 37 -2.46 3.91 15.24
CA LEU A 37 -2.65 5.35 15.35
C LEU A 37 -1.55 6.11 14.64
N ALA A 38 -0.29 5.72 14.83
CA ALA A 38 0.86 6.33 14.14
C ALA A 38 0.76 6.18 12.61
N MET A 39 0.34 5.01 12.10
CA MET A 39 0.10 4.79 10.68
C MET A 39 -0.98 5.71 10.14
N ARG A 40 -2.12 5.83 10.84
CA ARG A 40 -3.21 6.74 10.47
C ARG A 40 -2.71 8.18 10.34
N ASP A 41 -2.04 8.67 11.37
CA ASP A 41 -1.66 10.08 11.49
C ASP A 41 -0.53 10.43 10.51
N LEU A 42 0.49 9.56 10.41
CA LEU A 42 1.59 9.78 9.47
C LEU A 42 1.11 9.70 8.01
N THR A 43 0.27 8.72 7.66
CA THR A 43 -0.22 8.62 6.27
C THR A 43 -1.11 9.81 5.89
N ALA A 44 -1.87 10.38 6.83
CA ALA A 44 -2.63 11.61 6.60
C ALA A 44 -1.69 12.82 6.37
N GLN A 45 -0.61 12.95 7.15
CA GLN A 45 0.40 14.00 6.95
C GLN A 45 1.12 13.85 5.60
N LEU A 46 1.53 12.62 5.25
CA LEU A 46 2.22 12.35 3.98
C LEU A 46 1.34 12.63 2.77
N ALA A 47 0.03 12.37 2.84
CA ALA A 47 -0.91 12.69 1.77
C ALA A 47 -1.00 14.20 1.46
N ALA A 48 -0.69 15.06 2.43
CA ALA A 48 -0.62 16.52 2.25
C ALA A 48 0.75 17.02 1.77
N SER A 49 1.75 16.15 1.68
CA SER A 49 3.11 16.52 1.27
C SER A 49 3.16 16.93 -0.20
N LYS A 50 3.79 18.09 -0.45
CA LYS A 50 4.07 18.58 -1.80
C LYS A 50 5.47 18.21 -2.31
N SER A 51 6.30 17.62 -1.44
CA SER A 51 7.68 17.23 -1.78
C SER A 51 7.80 15.74 -2.14
N LEU A 52 6.82 14.92 -1.78
CA LEU A 52 6.81 13.50 -2.09
C LEU A 52 6.21 13.21 -3.46
N ARG A 53 6.82 12.26 -4.16
CA ARG A 53 6.37 11.77 -5.47
C ARG A 53 6.29 10.25 -5.54
N ALA A 54 6.82 9.55 -4.52
CA ALA A 54 6.65 8.12 -4.29
C ALA A 54 6.80 7.81 -2.81
N LEU A 55 6.11 6.77 -2.33
CA LEU A 55 6.21 6.27 -0.96
C LEU A 55 6.50 4.77 -0.98
N ILE A 56 7.51 4.35 -0.21
CA ILE A 56 7.79 2.94 0.06
C ILE A 56 7.24 2.61 1.45
N LEU A 57 6.48 1.53 1.56
CA LEU A 57 6.06 0.92 2.82
C LEU A 57 6.90 -0.33 3.04
N LYS A 58 7.58 -0.46 4.18
CA LYS A 58 8.36 -1.66 4.51
C LYS A 58 8.31 -1.97 6.00
N GLY A 59 8.67 -3.18 6.37
CA GLY A 59 8.85 -3.56 7.78
C GLY A 59 10.31 -3.46 8.21
N ALA A 60 10.57 -3.24 9.48
CA ALA A 60 11.87 -3.47 10.07
C ALA A 60 12.09 -4.97 10.30
N GLY A 61 13.33 -5.43 10.19
CA GLY A 61 13.69 -6.83 10.44
C GLY A 61 13.17 -7.80 9.37
N LYS A 62 12.68 -8.97 9.79
CA LYS A 62 12.41 -10.12 8.91
C LYS A 62 11.01 -10.17 8.32
N ALA A 63 10.08 -9.29 8.75
CA ALA A 63 8.69 -9.32 8.31
C ALA A 63 8.26 -7.97 7.75
N PHE A 64 7.28 -8.00 6.86
CA PHE A 64 6.57 -6.78 6.48
C PHE A 64 5.61 -6.39 7.62
N LEU A 65 4.48 -7.08 7.77
CA LEU A 65 3.48 -6.90 8.81
C LEU A 65 2.76 -8.22 9.07
N ALA A 66 2.83 -8.76 10.28
CA ALA A 66 2.25 -10.06 10.64
C ALA A 66 0.76 -9.98 11.06
N GLY A 67 0.09 -8.84 10.84
CA GLY A 67 -1.31 -8.64 11.22
C GLY A 67 -1.48 -8.00 12.59
N GLY A 68 -2.63 -8.21 13.23
CA GLY A 68 -2.91 -7.71 14.57
C GLY A 68 -2.06 -8.40 15.65
N ASP A 69 -1.77 -7.69 16.74
CA ASP A 69 -1.04 -8.25 17.88
C ASP A 69 -1.92 -9.22 18.68
N VAL A 70 -1.82 -10.51 18.34
CA VAL A 70 -2.62 -11.59 18.96
C VAL A 70 -2.33 -11.71 20.48
N GLY A 71 -1.14 -11.35 20.93
CA GLY A 71 -0.82 -11.29 22.36
C GLY A 71 -1.67 -10.26 23.09
N LEU A 72 -1.98 -9.13 22.44
CA LEU A 72 -2.88 -8.12 22.95
C LEU A 72 -4.33 -8.63 22.96
N PHE A 73 -4.78 -9.28 21.88
CA PHE A 73 -6.10 -9.90 21.82
C PHE A 73 -6.29 -10.95 22.93
N TYR A 74 -5.28 -11.79 23.17
CA TYR A 74 -5.33 -12.77 24.25
C TYR A 74 -5.53 -12.13 25.63
N LYS A 75 -4.84 -11.01 25.92
CA LYS A 75 -4.98 -10.29 27.20
C LYS A 75 -6.39 -9.68 27.37
N GLN A 76 -7.05 -9.35 26.29
CA GLN A 76 -8.38 -8.71 26.27
C GLN A 76 -9.52 -9.65 25.89
N ARG A 77 -9.26 -10.96 25.72
CA ARG A 77 -10.21 -11.92 25.14
C ARG A 77 -11.58 -12.00 25.83
N ASP A 78 -11.61 -11.74 27.13
CA ASP A 78 -12.85 -11.80 27.91
C ASP A 78 -13.69 -10.48 27.81
N LYS A 79 -13.02 -9.41 27.38
CA LYS A 79 -13.66 -8.08 27.22
C LYS A 79 -12.92 -7.25 26.18
N MET A 80 -13.31 -7.41 24.94
CA MET A 80 -12.74 -6.66 23.79
C MET A 80 -13.32 -5.24 23.75
N GLU A 81 -12.70 -4.33 24.50
CA GLU A 81 -13.05 -2.91 24.48
C GLU A 81 -12.30 -2.15 23.39
N GLY A 82 -12.92 -1.10 22.85
CA GLY A 82 -12.29 -0.19 21.88
C GLY A 82 -12.03 -0.78 20.49
N VAL A 83 -12.48 -2.01 20.18
CA VAL A 83 -12.27 -2.67 18.88
C VAL A 83 -12.69 -1.78 17.73
N LYS A 84 -13.88 -1.14 17.85
CA LYS A 84 -14.39 -0.26 16.79
C LYS A 84 -13.47 0.94 16.55
N SER A 85 -13.01 1.63 17.59
CA SER A 85 -12.19 2.83 17.46
C SER A 85 -10.81 2.50 16.87
N VAL A 86 -10.22 1.37 17.24
CA VAL A 86 -8.95 0.88 16.68
C VAL A 86 -9.11 0.44 15.23
N GLY A 87 -10.21 -0.26 14.91
CA GLY A 87 -10.57 -0.63 13.54
C GLY A 87 -10.82 0.59 12.65
N ASP A 88 -11.54 1.60 13.14
CA ASP A 88 -11.77 2.86 12.42
C ASP A 88 -10.42 3.57 12.12
N ALA A 89 -9.47 3.56 13.06
CA ALA A 89 -8.14 4.13 12.86
C ALA A 89 -7.33 3.34 11.81
N LEU A 90 -7.33 2.00 11.87
CA LEU A 90 -6.73 1.14 10.85
C LEU A 90 -7.31 1.43 9.47
N HIS A 91 -8.63 1.48 9.36
CA HIS A 91 -9.32 1.77 8.10
C HIS A 91 -8.99 3.17 7.56
N ALA A 92 -8.85 4.17 8.44
CA ALA A 92 -8.41 5.50 8.02
C ALA A 92 -7.00 5.48 7.44
N GLY A 93 -6.05 4.78 8.09
CA GLY A 93 -4.69 4.61 7.56
C GLY A 93 -4.66 3.92 6.19
N ILE A 94 -5.43 2.83 6.03
CA ILE A 94 -5.56 2.11 4.75
C ILE A 94 -6.18 2.99 3.65
N LYS A 95 -7.22 3.76 3.98
CA LYS A 95 -7.83 4.73 3.04
C LYS A 95 -6.82 5.81 2.63
N ASN A 96 -6.01 6.32 3.56
CA ASN A 96 -4.96 7.29 3.26
C ASN A 96 -3.94 6.70 2.28
N ILE A 97 -3.45 5.47 2.51
CA ILE A 97 -2.52 4.77 1.61
C ILE A 97 -3.13 4.63 0.21
N ARG A 98 -4.38 4.12 0.13
CA ARG A 98 -5.07 3.91 -1.14
C ARG A 98 -5.30 5.20 -1.92
N ASN A 99 -5.57 6.31 -1.24
CA ASN A 99 -5.86 7.61 -1.84
C ASN A 99 -4.64 8.54 -1.89
N MET A 100 -3.44 8.05 -1.57
CA MET A 100 -2.21 8.85 -1.62
C MET A 100 -2.05 9.50 -3.00
N PRO A 101 -1.77 10.82 -3.10
CA PRO A 101 -1.73 11.53 -4.38
C PRO A 101 -0.43 11.28 -5.19
N PHE A 102 0.27 10.22 -4.87
CA PHE A 102 1.44 9.70 -5.57
C PHE A 102 1.51 8.17 -5.39
N PRO A 103 2.31 7.47 -6.21
CA PRO A 103 2.46 6.01 -6.10
C PRO A 103 2.98 5.54 -4.75
N VAL A 104 2.39 4.44 -4.27
CA VAL A 104 2.79 3.75 -3.04
C VAL A 104 3.24 2.33 -3.40
N ILE A 105 4.40 1.92 -2.88
CA ILE A 105 5.02 0.62 -3.13
C ILE A 105 5.14 -0.13 -1.81
N ALA A 106 4.55 -1.32 -1.71
CA ALA A 106 4.80 -2.23 -0.61
C ALA A 106 6.04 -3.09 -0.91
N GLN A 107 7.05 -2.99 -0.04
CA GLN A 107 8.25 -3.81 -0.04
C GLN A 107 8.11 -4.93 0.97
N ILE A 108 7.94 -6.17 0.52
CA ILE A 108 7.55 -7.29 1.37
C ILE A 108 8.72 -8.27 1.49
N GLN A 109 9.50 -8.15 2.57
CA GLN A 109 10.70 -8.95 2.76
C GLN A 109 10.46 -10.30 3.45
N GLY A 110 9.25 -10.56 3.97
CA GLY A 110 8.96 -11.78 4.72
C GLY A 110 7.47 -11.90 5.05
N ALA A 111 7.11 -12.24 6.29
CA ALA A 111 5.73 -12.46 6.68
C ALA A 111 4.84 -11.23 6.41
N CYS A 112 3.71 -11.48 5.73
CA CYS A 112 2.69 -10.49 5.38
C CYS A 112 1.31 -11.13 5.60
N ALA A 113 0.69 -10.87 6.76
CA ALA A 113 -0.48 -11.61 7.19
C ALA A 113 -1.59 -10.72 7.75
N GLY A 114 -2.85 -11.20 7.68
CA GLY A 114 -4.00 -10.51 8.24
C GLY A 114 -4.10 -9.05 7.77
N ALA A 115 -4.20 -8.10 8.71
CA ALA A 115 -4.22 -6.67 8.40
C ALA A 115 -2.96 -6.18 7.65
N GLY A 116 -1.82 -6.86 7.80
CA GLY A 116 -0.61 -6.57 7.04
C GLY A 116 -0.77 -6.86 5.55
N LEU A 117 -1.45 -7.95 5.19
CA LEU A 117 -1.81 -8.24 3.80
C LEU A 117 -2.78 -7.18 3.26
N SER A 118 -3.72 -6.71 4.09
CA SER A 118 -4.64 -5.62 3.69
C SER A 118 -3.90 -4.32 3.39
N VAL A 119 -2.89 -3.98 4.20
CA VAL A 119 -2.02 -2.80 3.96
C VAL A 119 -1.22 -2.95 2.66
N ALA A 120 -0.65 -4.15 2.41
CA ALA A 120 0.07 -4.43 1.16
C ALA A 120 -0.84 -4.29 -0.07
N MET A 121 -2.07 -4.83 0.00
CA MET A 121 -3.06 -4.72 -1.08
C MET A 121 -3.61 -3.30 -1.30
N ALA A 122 -3.53 -2.42 -0.31
CA ALA A 122 -3.92 -1.02 -0.46
C ALA A 122 -2.87 -0.17 -1.19
N ALA A 123 -1.62 -0.62 -1.26
CA ALA A 123 -0.56 0.01 -2.06
C ALA A 123 -0.83 -0.18 -3.57
N ASP A 124 -0.23 0.69 -4.40
CA ASP A 124 -0.39 0.61 -5.86
C ASP A 124 0.49 -0.48 -6.47
N PHE A 125 1.63 -0.72 -5.85
CA PHE A 125 2.57 -1.76 -6.23
C PHE A 125 2.98 -2.56 -5.00
N ALA A 126 3.20 -3.86 -5.20
CA ALA A 126 3.75 -4.75 -4.19
C ALA A 126 4.84 -5.62 -4.81
N ILE A 127 6.04 -5.59 -4.25
CA ILE A 127 7.16 -6.44 -4.63
C ILE A 127 7.57 -7.23 -3.40
N ALA A 128 7.68 -8.53 -3.52
CA ALA A 128 8.04 -9.41 -2.42
C ALA A 128 9.37 -10.12 -2.67
N ALA A 129 10.11 -10.39 -1.59
CA ALA A 129 11.16 -11.40 -1.62
C ALA A 129 10.54 -12.77 -1.89
N ASP A 130 11.25 -13.63 -2.61
CA ASP A 130 10.82 -15.00 -2.94
C ASP A 130 10.55 -15.87 -1.71
N VAL A 131 11.20 -15.54 -0.59
CA VAL A 131 11.01 -16.20 0.72
C VAL A 131 9.79 -15.68 1.50
N ALA A 132 9.10 -14.64 1.02
CA ALA A 132 7.96 -14.05 1.72
C ALA A 132 6.76 -15.02 1.76
N GLN A 133 6.02 -14.96 2.89
CA GLN A 133 4.86 -15.81 3.14
C GLN A 133 3.65 -14.96 3.47
N PHE A 134 2.51 -15.39 2.93
CA PHE A 134 1.25 -14.67 3.01
C PHE A 134 0.15 -15.54 3.58
N ASN A 135 -0.76 -14.95 4.33
CA ASN A 135 -2.08 -15.52 4.60
C ASN A 135 -3.07 -14.45 5.07
N THR A 136 -4.36 -14.78 5.08
CA THR A 136 -5.39 -13.88 5.59
C THR A 136 -5.52 -13.92 7.12
N ALA A 137 -5.15 -15.02 7.77
CA ALA A 137 -5.00 -15.25 9.20
C ALA A 137 -6.26 -15.13 10.10
N TYR A 138 -7.23 -14.29 9.77
CA TYR A 138 -8.35 -13.94 10.64
C TYR A 138 -9.19 -15.13 11.12
N THR A 139 -9.61 -16.00 10.21
CA THR A 139 -10.49 -17.14 10.53
C THR A 139 -9.82 -18.16 11.45
N LYS A 140 -8.49 -18.24 11.46
CA LYS A 140 -7.73 -19.11 12.38
C LYS A 140 -7.84 -18.70 13.86
N ILE A 141 -8.25 -17.47 14.12
CA ILE A 141 -8.51 -16.98 15.48
C ILE A 141 -9.98 -16.58 15.67
N GLY A 142 -10.88 -17.06 14.81
CA GLY A 142 -12.32 -16.86 14.92
C GLY A 142 -12.81 -15.45 14.60
N LEU A 143 -12.03 -14.65 13.87
CA LEU A 143 -12.41 -13.31 13.44
C LEU A 143 -12.80 -13.29 11.96
N SER A 144 -13.71 -12.39 11.60
CA SER A 144 -13.93 -12.00 10.21
C SER A 144 -12.82 -11.06 9.77
N PRO A 145 -12.42 -11.07 8.47
CA PRO A 145 -11.44 -10.12 7.96
C PRO A 145 -11.88 -8.67 8.11
N ASP A 146 -10.91 -7.81 8.42
CA ASP A 146 -11.02 -6.35 8.36
C ASP A 146 -9.96 -5.73 7.43
N GLY A 147 -9.71 -4.43 7.56
CA GLY A 147 -8.68 -3.73 6.80
C GLY A 147 -8.88 -3.75 5.29
N GLY A 148 -10.02 -4.21 4.78
CA GLY A 148 -10.32 -4.26 3.35
C GLY A 148 -9.94 -5.56 2.66
N SER A 149 -9.54 -6.64 3.37
CA SER A 149 -9.26 -7.94 2.74
C SER A 149 -10.42 -8.41 1.88
N THR A 150 -11.66 -8.30 2.36
CA THR A 150 -12.88 -8.69 1.63
C THR A 150 -13.23 -7.76 0.48
N TYR A 151 -12.62 -6.57 0.43
CA TYR A 151 -12.75 -5.63 -0.69
C TYR A 151 -11.69 -5.89 -1.77
N PHE A 152 -10.42 -6.09 -1.37
CA PHE A 152 -9.30 -6.22 -2.30
C PHE A 152 -9.21 -7.61 -2.92
N LEU A 153 -9.24 -8.69 -2.12
CA LEU A 153 -9.02 -10.05 -2.61
C LEU A 153 -9.94 -10.43 -3.77
N PRO A 154 -11.30 -10.25 -3.69
CA PRO A 154 -12.16 -10.63 -4.81
C PRO A 154 -11.86 -9.88 -6.11
N ARG A 155 -11.29 -8.67 -6.01
CA ARG A 155 -10.89 -7.85 -7.16
C ARG A 155 -9.61 -8.33 -7.82
N TYR A 156 -8.71 -8.91 -7.02
CA TYR A 156 -7.43 -9.42 -7.53
C TYR A 156 -7.54 -10.86 -8.01
N VAL A 157 -8.25 -11.74 -7.27
CA VAL A 157 -8.21 -13.18 -7.51
C VAL A 157 -9.57 -13.78 -7.91
N GLY A 158 -10.64 -12.97 -7.97
CA GLY A 158 -12.02 -13.42 -8.17
C GLY A 158 -12.64 -14.05 -6.92
N MET A 159 -13.98 -14.17 -6.91
CA MET A 159 -14.76 -14.54 -5.73
C MET A 159 -14.38 -15.92 -5.15
N LYS A 160 -14.22 -16.94 -5.98
CA LYS A 160 -13.97 -18.31 -5.51
C LYS A 160 -12.65 -18.43 -4.79
N ARG A 161 -11.58 -17.88 -5.38
CA ARG A 161 -10.26 -17.90 -4.76
C ARG A 161 -10.20 -17.01 -3.52
N ALA A 162 -10.88 -15.87 -3.52
CA ALA A 162 -10.96 -15.01 -2.34
C ALA A 162 -11.62 -15.71 -1.14
N ILE A 163 -12.73 -16.44 -1.37
CA ILE A 163 -13.41 -17.22 -0.34
C ILE A 163 -12.48 -18.33 0.18
N GLU A 164 -11.80 -19.07 -0.70
CA GLU A 164 -10.84 -20.11 -0.33
C GLU A 164 -9.72 -19.55 0.57
N LEU A 165 -9.05 -18.49 0.12
CA LEU A 165 -7.97 -17.84 0.88
C LEU A 165 -8.42 -17.31 2.24
N ILE A 166 -9.65 -16.77 2.33
CA ILE A 166 -10.19 -16.22 3.58
C ILE A 166 -10.62 -17.33 4.52
N MET A 167 -11.37 -18.32 4.05
CA MET A 167 -11.96 -19.32 4.93
C MET A 167 -10.94 -20.37 5.40
N LEU A 168 -10.06 -20.82 4.52
CA LEU A 168 -9.02 -21.79 4.88
C LEU A 168 -7.84 -21.12 5.57
N ALA A 169 -7.54 -19.89 5.19
CA ALA A 169 -6.42 -19.10 5.69
C ALA A 169 -5.09 -19.87 5.64
N ASP A 170 -4.91 -20.70 4.61
CA ASP A 170 -3.66 -21.39 4.37
C ASP A 170 -2.56 -20.43 3.96
N MET A 171 -1.32 -20.79 4.28
CA MET A 171 -0.17 -20.01 3.86
C MET A 171 0.11 -20.23 2.37
N PHE A 172 0.48 -19.15 1.69
CA PHE A 172 0.94 -19.21 0.31
C PHE A 172 2.22 -18.38 0.15
N ASP A 173 3.07 -18.78 -0.77
CA ASP A 173 4.37 -18.15 -1.02
C ASP A 173 4.27 -16.93 -1.97
N ALA A 174 5.40 -16.24 -2.14
CA ALA A 174 5.49 -15.08 -2.99
C ALA A 174 5.22 -15.37 -4.46
N LYS A 175 5.59 -16.57 -4.94
CA LYS A 175 5.29 -17.00 -6.32
C LYS A 175 3.79 -17.12 -6.52
N ALA A 176 3.10 -17.82 -5.63
CA ALA A 176 1.65 -17.96 -5.69
C ALA A 176 0.93 -16.60 -5.56
N ALA A 177 1.43 -15.69 -4.69
CA ALA A 177 0.89 -14.34 -4.58
C ALA A 177 1.02 -13.54 -5.89
N ALA A 178 2.14 -13.68 -6.60
CA ALA A 178 2.37 -13.05 -7.91
C ALA A 178 1.50 -13.68 -9.01
N ASP A 179 1.43 -15.02 -9.07
CA ASP A 179 0.61 -15.76 -10.05
C ASP A 179 -0.89 -15.43 -9.90
N MET A 180 -1.35 -15.15 -8.68
CA MET A 180 -2.72 -14.72 -8.38
C MET A 180 -2.97 -13.22 -8.61
N GLY A 181 -1.95 -12.41 -8.85
CA GLY A 181 -2.06 -10.95 -9.01
C GLY A 181 -2.27 -10.18 -7.69
N ILE A 182 -2.00 -10.82 -6.54
CA ILE A 182 -2.03 -10.14 -5.22
C ILE A 182 -0.83 -9.19 -5.07
N ILE A 183 0.31 -9.57 -5.64
CA ILE A 183 1.51 -8.74 -5.77
C ILE A 183 1.94 -8.64 -7.24
N ASN A 184 2.72 -7.62 -7.58
CA ASN A 184 3.18 -7.44 -8.96
C ASN A 184 4.26 -8.43 -9.36
N ARG A 185 5.17 -8.78 -8.45
CA ARG A 185 6.23 -9.77 -8.68
C ARG A 185 6.91 -10.22 -7.39
N ALA A 186 7.47 -11.43 -7.44
CA ALA A 186 8.44 -11.94 -6.49
C ALA A 186 9.84 -11.84 -7.10
N VAL A 187 10.84 -11.51 -6.27
CA VAL A 187 12.24 -11.37 -6.66
C VAL A 187 13.13 -12.05 -5.64
N PRO A 188 14.36 -12.46 -5.98
CA PRO A 188 15.32 -12.94 -4.98
C PRO A 188 15.48 -11.97 -3.82
N ALA A 189 15.54 -12.48 -2.59
CA ALA A 189 15.53 -11.65 -1.39
C ALA A 189 16.63 -10.58 -1.39
N GLU A 190 17.80 -10.90 -1.91
CA GLU A 190 18.95 -10.00 -2.04
C GLU A 190 18.74 -8.89 -3.08
N GLN A 191 17.79 -9.02 -3.99
CA GLN A 191 17.48 -8.04 -5.03
C GLN A 191 16.32 -7.11 -4.65
N LEU A 192 15.57 -7.44 -3.58
CA LEU A 192 14.34 -6.73 -3.22
C LEU A 192 14.54 -5.22 -3.03
N ASP A 193 15.56 -4.83 -2.26
CA ASP A 193 15.85 -3.41 -2.00
C ASP A 193 16.17 -2.67 -3.32
N GLN A 194 16.96 -3.26 -4.20
CA GLN A 194 17.34 -2.67 -5.48
C GLN A 194 16.13 -2.52 -6.42
N GLU A 195 15.29 -3.55 -6.52
CA GLU A 195 14.10 -3.56 -7.38
C GLU A 195 13.07 -2.53 -6.94
N VAL A 196 12.85 -2.41 -5.63
CA VAL A 196 11.94 -1.41 -5.06
C VAL A 196 12.48 -0.01 -5.25
N ALA A 197 13.77 0.22 -4.98
CA ALA A 197 14.41 1.52 -5.18
C ALA A 197 14.35 1.96 -6.65
N ALA A 198 14.63 1.06 -7.59
CA ALA A 198 14.56 1.35 -9.03
C ALA A 198 13.13 1.71 -9.47
N LEU A 199 12.10 0.99 -8.96
CA LEU A 199 10.71 1.32 -9.23
C LEU A 199 10.31 2.67 -8.63
N ALA A 200 10.69 2.93 -7.38
CA ALA A 200 10.40 4.20 -6.71
C ALA A 200 11.04 5.39 -7.43
N GLU A 201 12.29 5.24 -7.87
CA GLU A 201 13.01 6.26 -8.65
C GLU A 201 12.32 6.51 -9.99
N ARG A 202 11.94 5.45 -10.72
CA ARG A 202 11.20 5.57 -11.98
C ARG A 202 9.87 6.31 -11.78
N LEU A 203 9.09 5.97 -10.75
CA LEU A 203 7.81 6.58 -10.46
C LEU A 203 7.97 8.03 -9.99
N SER A 204 8.97 8.32 -9.16
CA SER A 204 9.21 9.68 -8.66
C SER A 204 9.62 10.68 -9.75
N ARG A 205 10.09 10.20 -10.91
CA ARG A 205 10.40 11.01 -12.10
C ARG A 205 9.26 11.10 -13.11
N GLY A 206 8.14 10.44 -12.87
CA GLY A 206 6.97 10.44 -13.75
C GLY A 206 6.02 11.62 -13.48
N ALA A 207 4.99 11.81 -14.28
CA ALA A 207 3.98 12.86 -14.13
C ALA A 207 3.07 12.54 -12.92
N THR A 208 3.47 12.97 -11.73
CA THR A 208 2.83 12.58 -10.45
C THR A 208 1.34 12.92 -10.42
N GLN A 209 0.94 14.08 -10.97
CA GLN A 209 -0.46 14.46 -11.02
C GLN A 209 -1.29 13.53 -11.91
N ALA A 210 -0.74 13.13 -13.06
CA ALA A 210 -1.40 12.17 -13.95
C ALA A 210 -1.52 10.78 -13.27
N PHE A 211 -0.48 10.34 -12.54
CA PHE A 211 -0.55 9.09 -11.75
C PHE A 211 -1.64 9.14 -10.68
N ALA A 212 -1.77 10.26 -9.96
CA ALA A 212 -2.79 10.42 -8.93
C ALA A 212 -4.22 10.31 -9.51
N ARG A 213 -4.46 10.92 -10.66
CA ARG A 213 -5.77 10.89 -11.34
C ARG A 213 -6.08 9.53 -11.93
N ALA A 214 -5.10 8.89 -12.61
CA ALA A 214 -5.23 7.54 -13.12
C ALA A 214 -5.53 6.53 -11.98
N LYS A 215 -4.80 6.61 -10.87
CA LYS A 215 -5.04 5.81 -9.67
C LYS A 215 -6.46 5.97 -9.15
N LYS A 216 -6.97 7.21 -9.08
CA LYS A 216 -8.32 7.48 -8.59
C LYS A 216 -9.38 6.87 -9.51
N LEU A 217 -9.22 7.02 -10.84
CA LEU A 217 -10.12 6.42 -11.84
C LEU A 217 -10.13 4.89 -11.75
N VAL A 218 -8.97 4.26 -11.68
CA VAL A 218 -8.86 2.80 -11.52
C VAL A 218 -9.50 2.34 -10.21
N ASN A 219 -9.26 3.06 -9.12
CA ASN A 219 -9.79 2.70 -7.80
C ASN A 219 -11.33 2.74 -7.72
N GLN A 220 -11.98 3.62 -8.48
CA GLN A 220 -13.44 3.76 -8.50
C GLN A 220 -14.14 2.90 -9.55
N SER A 221 -13.42 2.36 -10.54
CA SER A 221 -13.99 1.72 -11.74
C SER A 221 -14.95 0.56 -11.46
N PHE A 222 -14.74 -0.20 -10.38
CA PHE A 222 -15.62 -1.32 -10.01
C PHE A 222 -16.98 -0.92 -9.41
N VAL A 223 -17.17 0.36 -9.07
CA VAL A 223 -18.38 0.85 -8.40
C VAL A 223 -18.99 2.06 -9.10
N THR A 224 -18.36 2.55 -10.17
CA THR A 224 -18.82 3.71 -10.94
C THR A 224 -19.49 3.23 -12.23
N PRO A 225 -20.71 3.67 -12.56
CA PRO A 225 -21.34 3.42 -13.85
C PRO A 225 -20.47 3.96 -14.99
N ILE A 226 -20.52 3.29 -16.17
CA ILE A 226 -19.63 3.61 -17.30
C ILE A 226 -19.77 5.08 -17.75
N ASP A 227 -20.97 5.62 -17.83
CA ASP A 227 -21.18 7.02 -18.26
C ASP A 227 -20.46 7.98 -17.32
N LYS A 228 -20.64 7.80 -15.99
CA LYS A 228 -19.96 8.61 -14.98
C LYS A 228 -18.44 8.40 -14.98
N GLN A 229 -17.97 7.18 -15.25
CA GLN A 229 -16.54 6.90 -15.36
C GLN A 229 -15.91 7.68 -16.51
N LEU A 230 -16.56 7.70 -17.70
CA LEU A 230 -16.10 8.44 -18.86
C LEU A 230 -16.13 9.97 -18.64
N ASP A 231 -17.16 10.49 -17.95
CA ASP A 231 -17.22 11.91 -17.54
C ASP A 231 -16.05 12.27 -16.61
N ASP A 232 -15.73 11.40 -15.64
CA ASP A 232 -14.60 11.61 -14.73
C ASP A 232 -13.25 11.51 -15.46
N GLU A 233 -13.13 10.60 -16.44
CA GLU A 233 -11.92 10.47 -17.26
C GLU A 233 -11.63 11.76 -18.04
N ILE A 234 -12.63 12.34 -18.72
CA ILE A 234 -12.43 13.58 -19.47
C ILE A 234 -12.13 14.76 -18.53
N ALA A 235 -12.79 14.84 -17.36
CA ALA A 235 -12.53 15.89 -16.40
C ALA A 235 -11.06 15.82 -15.90
N TYR A 236 -10.56 14.63 -15.56
CA TYR A 236 -9.16 14.47 -15.13
C TYR A 236 -8.15 14.62 -16.26
N PHE A 237 -8.53 14.28 -17.50
CA PHE A 237 -7.71 14.57 -18.67
C PHE A 237 -7.53 16.08 -18.84
N GLU A 238 -8.61 16.85 -18.74
CA GLU A 238 -8.57 18.33 -18.80
C GLU A 238 -7.69 18.90 -17.69
N GLU A 239 -7.86 18.43 -16.44
CA GLU A 239 -7.00 18.87 -15.33
C GLU A 239 -5.52 18.58 -15.62
N CYS A 240 -5.19 17.40 -16.16
CA CYS A 240 -3.81 17.05 -16.51
C CYS A 240 -3.28 17.91 -17.66
N ALA A 241 -4.11 18.25 -18.67
CA ALA A 241 -3.73 19.08 -19.79
C ALA A 241 -3.34 20.52 -19.39
N MET A 242 -3.75 20.97 -18.20
CA MET A 242 -3.38 22.29 -17.67
C MET A 242 -2.06 22.28 -16.88
N THR A 243 -1.42 21.13 -16.70
CA THR A 243 -0.17 20.98 -15.90
C THR A 243 1.07 21.36 -16.72
N ASP A 244 2.14 21.73 -16.01
CA ASP A 244 3.44 21.94 -16.64
C ASP A 244 4.06 20.62 -17.12
N ASP A 245 3.78 19.51 -16.41
CA ASP A 245 4.19 18.18 -16.84
C ASP A 245 3.56 17.78 -18.19
N PHE A 246 2.33 18.18 -18.48
CA PHE A 246 1.73 17.95 -19.79
C PHE A 246 2.49 18.70 -20.90
N LYS A 247 2.78 20.01 -20.70
CA LYS A 247 3.53 20.82 -21.64
C LYS A 247 4.91 20.24 -21.92
N GLU A 248 5.60 19.84 -20.85
CA GLU A 248 6.92 19.18 -20.94
C GLU A 248 6.81 17.85 -21.68
N GLY A 249 5.82 17.02 -21.36
CA GLY A 249 5.61 15.71 -21.99
C GLY A 249 5.41 15.80 -23.49
N VAL A 250 4.54 16.72 -23.97
CA VAL A 250 4.28 16.95 -25.38
C VAL A 250 5.52 17.51 -26.08
N THR A 251 6.19 18.49 -25.47
CA THR A 251 7.41 19.09 -26.03
C THR A 251 8.50 18.04 -26.18
N ALA A 252 8.78 17.27 -25.12
CA ALA A 252 9.78 16.22 -25.12
C ALA A 252 9.50 15.15 -26.20
N PHE A 253 8.22 14.79 -26.38
CA PHE A 253 7.81 13.83 -27.43
C PHE A 253 8.11 14.34 -28.84
N VAL A 254 7.75 15.60 -29.14
CA VAL A 254 8.03 16.23 -30.44
C VAL A 254 9.54 16.37 -30.69
N GLU A 255 10.29 16.75 -29.65
CA GLU A 255 11.75 16.91 -29.69
C GLU A 255 12.51 15.60 -29.63
N LYS A 256 11.84 14.45 -29.47
CA LYS A 256 12.42 13.11 -29.36
C LYS A 256 13.46 12.98 -28.23
N ARG A 257 13.22 13.63 -27.11
CA ARG A 257 14.02 13.56 -25.89
C ARG A 257 13.21 12.96 -24.70
N LYS A 258 13.91 12.56 -23.64
CA LYS A 258 13.23 12.15 -22.40
C LYS A 258 12.61 13.36 -21.70
N PRO A 259 11.35 13.25 -21.22
CA PRO A 259 10.72 14.32 -20.45
C PRO A 259 11.35 14.46 -19.06
N ARG A 260 11.23 15.66 -18.50
CA ARG A 260 11.68 15.99 -17.13
C ARG A 260 10.49 16.50 -16.34
N PHE A 261 9.67 15.57 -15.85
CA PHE A 261 8.49 15.89 -15.08
C PHE A 261 8.85 16.37 -13.67
N GLU A 262 8.14 17.41 -13.20
CA GLU A 262 8.32 17.99 -11.87
C GLU A 262 7.13 17.71 -10.93
N GLY A 263 6.04 17.11 -11.42
CA GLY A 263 4.82 16.84 -10.66
C GLY A 263 3.93 18.09 -10.49
N LYS A 264 4.04 19.04 -11.40
CA LYS A 264 3.34 20.34 -11.36
C LYS A 264 2.42 20.53 -12.56
#